data_8eb66c1c7ea3515fc199e17411768ec8
#
_entry.id   8eb66c1c7ea3515fc199e17411768ec8
#
_cell.length_a   1.000
_cell.length_b   1.000
_cell.length_c   1.000
_cell.angle_alpha   90.00
_cell.angle_beta   90.00
_cell.angle_gamma   90.00
#
_symmetry.space_group_name_H-M   'P 1'
#
loop_
_entity.id
_entity.type
_entity.pdbx_description
1 polymer ?
#
loop_
_entity_poly.entity_id
_entity_poly.type
_entity_poly.pdbx_seq_one_letter_code
_entity_poly.pdbx_strand_id
1 'polypeptide(L)'
;DYQDVDPLFGTLADFDAMVARAHELGLRILVDLVPNHTSDQHRWFQAAIAGAEGSAERAFYHFKEGRGEHGELPPNNWVSMFGGPAWTRITNPDGTPGQWYCHLFDSSQPDLNWENPAVQEAFEGILRFWLDRGVDGFRVDQPHAMGKAAGLPDHPDVERAGAGFIEGEPSPPMWFQESVHPIFRRWRQILDSYPGDRAMCGEAYVLPLSFMALWVRADEFHQTFNFRFLDSEWRPQILFNSINESFEAFDAVGAPSTWVLSNHDIIRHATRMGGE
;
A
#
# COMPACT_ATOMS: atom_id res chain seq x y z
N ASP A 1 8.31 13.34 -3.15
CA ASP A 1 9.14 12.67 -4.16
C ASP A 1 9.65 11.35 -3.59
N TYR A 2 9.62 10.28 -4.41
CA TYR A 2 10.07 8.95 -3.99
C TYR A 2 11.60 8.76 -4.03
N GLN A 3 12.33 9.70 -4.60
CA GLN A 3 13.75 9.56 -4.87
C GLN A 3 14.55 10.74 -4.29
N ASP A 4 14.06 11.32 -3.21
CA ASP A 4 14.71 12.43 -2.52
C ASP A 4 14.46 12.36 -1.02
N VAL A 5 15.20 13.17 -0.26
CA VAL A 5 15.04 13.37 1.18
C VAL A 5 14.42 14.75 1.38
N ASP A 6 13.43 14.84 2.29
CA ASP A 6 12.87 16.14 2.65
C ASP A 6 13.97 17.04 3.23
N PRO A 7 14.14 18.28 2.71
CA PRO A 7 15.17 19.21 3.15
C PRO A 7 15.16 19.50 4.67
N LEU A 8 14.03 19.26 5.35
CA LEU A 8 13.94 19.35 6.80
C LEU A 8 14.87 18.32 7.51
N PHE A 9 15.09 17.16 6.90
CA PHE A 9 15.88 16.08 7.47
C PHE A 9 17.32 16.00 6.90
N GLY A 10 17.58 16.71 5.82
CA GLY A 10 18.90 16.72 5.19
C GLY A 10 18.87 16.51 3.68
N THR A 11 19.96 15.96 3.17
CA THR A 11 20.18 15.69 1.75
C THR A 11 20.36 14.20 1.49
N LEU A 12 20.38 13.79 0.22
CA LEU A 12 20.75 12.42 -0.15
C LEU A 12 22.15 12.03 0.34
N ALA A 13 23.08 12.97 0.41
CA ALA A 13 24.42 12.71 0.96
C ALA A 13 24.38 12.45 2.48
N ASP A 14 23.53 13.15 3.22
CA ASP A 14 23.32 12.90 4.65
C ASP A 14 22.67 11.52 4.87
N PHE A 15 21.73 11.16 4.00
CA PHE A 15 21.13 9.83 4.01
C PHE A 15 22.16 8.72 3.76
N ASP A 16 23.01 8.88 2.73
CA ASP A 16 24.08 7.92 2.41
C ASP A 16 25.05 7.76 3.60
N ALA A 17 25.41 8.87 4.26
CA ALA A 17 26.25 8.84 5.47
C ALA A 17 25.57 8.12 6.64
N MET A 18 24.27 8.32 6.81
CA MET A 18 23.44 7.62 7.82
C MET A 18 23.42 6.12 7.57
N VAL A 19 23.17 5.68 6.32
CA VAL A 19 23.17 4.26 5.94
C VAL A 19 24.55 3.62 6.21
N ALA A 20 25.62 4.28 5.77
CA ALA A 20 26.98 3.80 6.01
C ALA A 20 27.26 3.65 7.51
N ARG A 21 26.87 4.63 8.32
CA ARG A 21 27.04 4.57 9.77
C ARG A 21 26.21 3.47 10.44
N ALA A 22 24.98 3.25 9.97
CA ALA A 22 24.15 2.16 10.45
C ALA A 22 24.81 0.80 10.19
N HIS A 23 25.36 0.59 8.99
CA HIS A 23 26.05 -0.64 8.63
C HIS A 23 27.32 -0.88 9.48
N GLU A 24 28.11 0.17 9.77
CA GLU A 24 29.26 0.08 10.71
C GLU A 24 28.83 -0.42 12.09
N LEU A 25 27.61 -0.10 12.51
CA LEU A 25 27.03 -0.52 13.80
C LEU A 25 26.30 -1.86 13.71
N GLY A 26 26.30 -2.53 12.56
CA GLY A 26 25.60 -3.79 12.32
C GLY A 26 24.08 -3.64 12.20
N LEU A 27 23.58 -2.41 11.98
CA LEU A 27 22.14 -2.14 11.76
C LEU A 27 21.78 -2.26 10.29
N ARG A 28 20.54 -2.65 10.02
CA ARG A 28 19.95 -2.68 8.68
C ARG A 28 18.93 -1.57 8.55
N ILE A 29 18.86 -0.96 7.35
CA ILE A 29 17.96 0.16 7.06
C ILE A 29 16.89 -0.30 6.07
N LEU A 30 15.64 -0.22 6.50
CA LEU A 30 14.47 -0.35 5.63
C LEU A 30 13.87 1.03 5.40
N VAL A 31 13.62 1.35 4.15
CA VAL A 31 12.95 2.60 3.76
C VAL A 31 11.45 2.34 3.59
N ASP A 32 10.63 3.28 4.02
CA ASP A 32 9.20 3.22 3.79
C ASP A 32 8.89 3.48 2.31
N LEU A 33 8.10 2.60 1.70
CA LEU A 33 7.62 2.71 0.33
C LEU A 33 6.10 2.79 0.34
N VAL A 34 5.53 3.87 -0.14
CA VAL A 34 4.08 4.10 -0.22
C VAL A 34 3.60 3.93 -1.65
N PRO A 35 3.25 2.71 -2.09
CA PRO A 35 3.00 2.46 -3.51
C PRO A 35 1.55 2.65 -3.95
N ASN A 36 0.58 2.69 -3.03
CA ASN A 36 -0.83 2.81 -3.43
C ASN A 36 -1.15 4.18 -4.04
N HIS A 37 -0.59 5.25 -3.50
CA HIS A 37 -0.93 6.62 -3.85
C HIS A 37 0.29 7.53 -3.85
N THR A 38 0.14 8.72 -4.40
CA THR A 38 1.10 9.82 -4.24
C THR A 38 0.45 10.95 -3.45
N SER A 39 1.24 11.97 -3.06
CA SER A 39 0.65 13.28 -2.75
C SER A 39 0.01 13.88 -4.00
N ASP A 40 -1.04 14.66 -3.81
CA ASP A 40 -1.63 15.49 -4.87
C ASP A 40 -0.65 16.55 -5.40
N GLN A 41 0.39 16.90 -4.61
CA GLN A 41 1.48 17.79 -5.01
C GLN A 41 2.59 17.08 -5.80
N HIS A 42 2.52 15.74 -5.94
CA HIS A 42 3.52 14.99 -6.69
C HIS A 42 3.50 15.37 -8.17
N ARG A 43 4.68 15.48 -8.78
CA ARG A 43 4.84 15.88 -10.18
C ARG A 43 4.00 15.04 -11.17
N TRP A 44 3.80 13.76 -10.87
CA TRP A 44 2.98 12.89 -11.71
C TRP A 44 1.50 13.28 -11.66
N PHE A 45 0.98 13.59 -10.47
CA PHE A 45 -0.42 13.99 -10.34
C PHE A 45 -0.66 15.38 -10.89
N GLN A 46 0.26 16.32 -10.68
CA GLN A 46 0.18 17.65 -11.28
C GLN A 46 0.19 17.58 -12.83
N ALA A 47 1.01 16.70 -13.40
CA ALA A 47 0.98 16.45 -14.85
C ALA A 47 -0.32 15.77 -15.30
N ALA A 48 -0.87 14.86 -14.50
CA ALA A 48 -2.12 14.17 -14.79
C ALA A 48 -3.33 15.14 -14.83
N ILE A 49 -3.45 16.06 -13.87
CA ILE A 49 -4.55 17.04 -13.87
C ILE A 49 -4.40 18.11 -14.97
N ALA A 50 -3.17 18.44 -15.35
CA ALA A 50 -2.89 19.37 -16.46
C ALA A 50 -3.03 18.70 -17.84
N GLY A 51 -2.91 17.37 -17.90
CA GLY A 51 -2.99 16.57 -19.13
C GLY A 51 -4.41 16.44 -19.66
N ALA A 52 -4.53 16.16 -20.96
CA ALA A 52 -5.80 15.83 -21.58
C ALA A 52 -6.34 14.47 -21.12
N GLU A 53 -7.63 14.26 -21.27
CA GLU A 53 -8.24 12.93 -21.08
C GLU A 53 -7.58 11.91 -22.00
N GLY A 54 -7.27 10.72 -21.44
CA GLY A 54 -6.58 9.66 -22.15
C GLY A 54 -5.08 9.87 -22.37
N SER A 55 -4.50 10.96 -21.82
CA SER A 55 -3.04 11.16 -21.89
C SER A 55 -2.27 10.13 -21.06
N ALA A 56 -1.00 9.95 -21.37
CA ALA A 56 -0.11 9.05 -20.63
C ALA A 56 0.04 9.46 -19.16
N GLU A 57 0.05 10.77 -18.89
CA GLU A 57 0.13 11.35 -17.54
C GLU A 57 -1.11 10.99 -16.72
N ARG A 58 -2.33 11.13 -17.29
CA ARG A 58 -3.58 10.72 -16.63
C ARG A 58 -3.64 9.23 -16.38
N ALA A 59 -3.10 8.43 -17.28
CA ALA A 59 -3.09 6.97 -17.14
C ALA A 59 -2.27 6.47 -15.93
N PHE A 60 -1.45 7.31 -15.28
CA PHE A 60 -0.77 6.97 -14.05
C PHE A 60 -1.71 6.79 -12.86
N TYR A 61 -2.90 7.37 -12.91
CA TYR A 61 -3.91 7.35 -11.86
C TYR A 61 -5.23 6.80 -12.37
N HIS A 62 -6.10 6.39 -11.46
CA HIS A 62 -7.46 5.99 -11.80
C HIS A 62 -8.33 7.22 -12.00
N PHE A 63 -8.48 7.65 -13.25
CA PHE A 63 -9.46 8.66 -13.67
C PHE A 63 -10.66 8.00 -14.33
N LYS A 64 -11.89 8.50 -14.06
CA LYS A 64 -13.11 7.99 -14.63
C LYS A 64 -14.16 9.10 -14.80
N GLU A 65 -15.07 8.92 -15.80
CA GLU A 65 -16.24 9.78 -15.91
C GLU A 65 -17.17 9.56 -14.72
N GLY A 66 -17.77 10.66 -14.26
CA GLY A 66 -18.82 10.58 -13.26
C GLY A 66 -20.11 10.01 -13.83
N ARG A 67 -21.00 9.59 -12.94
CA ARG A 67 -22.38 9.19 -13.26
C ARG A 67 -23.30 10.40 -13.19
N GLY A 68 -24.55 10.22 -13.66
CA GLY A 68 -25.54 11.28 -13.78
C GLY A 68 -25.53 11.93 -15.18
N GLU A 69 -26.46 12.82 -15.44
CA GLU A 69 -26.62 13.45 -16.76
C GLU A 69 -25.45 14.36 -17.15
N HIS A 70 -24.81 14.95 -16.12
CA HIS A 70 -23.69 15.89 -16.30
C HIS A 70 -22.40 15.38 -15.59
N GLY A 71 -22.32 14.07 -15.30
CA GLY A 71 -21.19 13.49 -14.58
C GLY A 71 -21.00 13.99 -13.14
N GLU A 72 -22.07 14.47 -12.52
CA GLU A 72 -22.06 15.10 -11.20
C GLU A 72 -21.97 14.12 -10.03
N LEU A 73 -22.15 12.82 -10.28
CA LEU A 73 -22.06 11.77 -9.28
C LEU A 73 -20.73 11.00 -9.43
N PRO A 74 -20.16 10.48 -8.33
CA PRO A 74 -18.96 9.65 -8.38
C PRO A 74 -19.10 8.44 -9.34
N PRO A 75 -18.01 7.96 -9.93
CA PRO A 75 -18.01 6.83 -10.88
C PRO A 75 -18.57 5.52 -10.31
N ASN A 76 -18.38 5.30 -9.00
CA ASN A 76 -18.90 4.15 -8.27
C ASN A 76 -19.22 4.54 -6.82
N ASN A 77 -19.63 3.56 -6.02
CA ASN A 77 -20.05 3.75 -4.63
C ASN A 77 -18.94 3.58 -3.60
N TRP A 78 -17.67 3.59 -4.01
CA TRP A 78 -16.57 3.36 -3.06
C TRP A 78 -16.45 4.50 -2.05
N VAL A 79 -16.07 4.11 -0.83
CA VAL A 79 -15.93 5.00 0.32
C VAL A 79 -14.46 5.07 0.72
N SER A 80 -13.97 6.27 1.00
CA SER A 80 -12.62 6.48 1.53
C SER A 80 -12.49 5.91 2.95
N MET A 81 -11.29 5.42 3.28
CA MET A 81 -10.95 4.98 4.64
C MET A 81 -11.12 6.10 5.68
N PHE A 82 -11.07 7.35 5.26
CA PHE A 82 -11.28 8.52 6.13
C PHE A 82 -12.71 9.07 6.06
N GLY A 83 -13.61 8.36 5.37
CA GLY A 83 -15.01 8.70 5.20
C GLY A 83 -15.29 9.55 3.96
N GLY A 84 -16.54 9.54 3.54
CA GLY A 84 -16.96 10.18 2.30
C GLY A 84 -16.62 9.37 1.04
N PRO A 85 -16.97 9.87 -0.16
CA PRO A 85 -16.67 9.18 -1.42
C PRO A 85 -15.17 8.99 -1.63
N ALA A 86 -14.76 7.85 -2.22
CA ALA A 86 -13.37 7.60 -2.61
C ALA A 86 -13.02 8.25 -3.97
N TRP A 87 -13.73 9.27 -4.36
CA TRP A 87 -13.59 9.96 -5.63
C TRP A 87 -13.74 11.47 -5.47
N THR A 88 -12.83 12.21 -6.09
CA THR A 88 -12.89 13.68 -6.16
C THR A 88 -12.88 14.13 -7.62
N ARG A 89 -13.76 15.05 -7.98
CA ARG A 89 -13.84 15.61 -9.33
C ARG A 89 -12.82 16.71 -9.52
N ILE A 90 -12.06 16.64 -10.59
CA ILE A 90 -11.15 17.73 -10.95
C ILE A 90 -11.90 18.87 -11.66
N THR A 91 -11.30 20.06 -11.65
CA THR A 91 -11.66 21.15 -12.55
C THR A 91 -10.64 21.21 -13.66
N ASN A 92 -11.09 21.19 -14.90
CA ASN A 92 -10.23 21.31 -16.07
C ASN A 92 -9.59 22.71 -16.13
N PRO A 93 -8.47 22.90 -16.87
CA PRO A 93 -7.82 24.21 -16.99
C PRO A 93 -8.71 25.33 -17.55
N ASP A 94 -9.75 24.99 -18.30
CA ASP A 94 -10.74 25.95 -18.83
C ASP A 94 -11.88 26.30 -17.84
N GLY A 95 -11.82 25.75 -16.61
CA GLY A 95 -12.82 25.95 -15.56
C GLY A 95 -14.04 25.03 -15.64
N THR A 96 -14.09 24.11 -16.60
CA THR A 96 -15.19 23.13 -16.69
C THR A 96 -14.98 21.98 -15.72
N PRO A 97 -16.06 21.33 -15.25
CA PRO A 97 -15.94 20.09 -14.47
C PRO A 97 -15.30 18.98 -15.30
N GLY A 98 -14.25 18.34 -14.78
CA GLY A 98 -13.54 17.25 -15.44
C GLY A 98 -13.92 15.87 -14.90
N GLN A 99 -13.05 14.91 -15.14
CA GLN A 99 -13.15 13.54 -14.64
C GLN A 99 -12.97 13.48 -13.12
N TRP A 100 -13.26 12.33 -12.54
CA TRP A 100 -13.04 12.01 -11.14
C TRP A 100 -11.79 11.15 -11.00
N TYR A 101 -10.94 11.46 -10.02
CA TYR A 101 -9.83 10.60 -9.63
C TYR A 101 -10.16 9.81 -8.36
N CYS A 102 -9.64 8.58 -8.29
CA CYS A 102 -9.78 7.70 -7.13
C CYS A 102 -8.80 8.06 -6.02
N HIS A 103 -9.27 7.99 -4.76
CA HIS A 103 -8.45 8.06 -3.56
C HIS A 103 -9.08 7.20 -2.45
N LEU A 104 -8.50 6.05 -2.17
CA LEU A 104 -9.03 5.20 -1.09
C LEU A 104 -8.72 5.76 0.30
N PHE A 105 -7.77 6.69 0.38
CA PHE A 105 -7.41 7.44 1.57
C PHE A 105 -7.85 8.90 1.44
N ASP A 106 -7.03 9.86 1.84
CA ASP A 106 -7.38 11.27 1.74
C ASP A 106 -7.46 11.75 0.28
N SER A 107 -8.29 12.78 0.02
CA SER A 107 -8.38 13.38 -1.32
C SER A 107 -7.06 13.99 -1.81
N SER A 108 -6.13 14.30 -0.91
CA SER A 108 -4.76 14.69 -1.24
C SER A 108 -3.83 13.51 -1.55
N GLN A 109 -4.35 12.27 -1.56
CA GLN A 109 -3.61 11.03 -1.76
C GLN A 109 -4.19 10.23 -2.96
N PRO A 110 -4.07 10.73 -4.21
CA PRO A 110 -4.61 10.08 -5.40
C PRO A 110 -4.00 8.70 -5.65
N ASP A 111 -4.84 7.71 -5.92
CA ASP A 111 -4.46 6.31 -6.13
C ASP A 111 -3.83 6.09 -7.51
N LEU A 112 -2.66 5.45 -7.50
CA LEU A 112 -1.93 5.06 -8.71
C LEU A 112 -2.62 3.89 -9.42
N ASN A 113 -2.57 3.92 -10.74
CA ASN A 113 -3.09 2.86 -11.60
C ASN A 113 -2.04 1.77 -11.82
N TRP A 114 -2.06 0.73 -11.00
CA TRP A 114 -1.12 -0.39 -11.07
C TRP A 114 -1.35 -1.35 -12.26
N GLU A 115 -2.44 -1.18 -13.01
CA GLU A 115 -2.60 -1.85 -14.31
C GLU A 115 -1.73 -1.21 -15.40
N ASN A 116 -1.26 0.02 -15.19
CA ASN A 116 -0.39 0.72 -16.12
C ASN A 116 1.07 0.24 -15.96
N PRO A 117 1.69 -0.36 -17.00
CA PRO A 117 3.08 -0.80 -16.95
C PRO A 117 4.07 0.33 -16.63
N ALA A 118 3.78 1.56 -17.02
CA ALA A 118 4.66 2.70 -16.73
C ALA A 118 4.73 3.03 -15.23
N VAL A 119 3.64 2.81 -14.48
CA VAL A 119 3.64 2.92 -13.02
C VAL A 119 4.52 1.82 -12.41
N GLN A 120 4.37 0.57 -12.89
CA GLN A 120 5.17 -0.56 -12.42
C GLN A 120 6.67 -0.32 -12.66
N GLU A 121 7.04 0.13 -13.88
CA GLU A 121 8.42 0.43 -14.26
C GLU A 121 8.99 1.59 -13.42
N ALA A 122 8.20 2.64 -13.15
CA ALA A 122 8.62 3.75 -12.32
C ALA A 122 8.97 3.30 -10.89
N PHE A 123 8.15 2.42 -10.30
CA PHE A 123 8.43 1.88 -8.97
C PHE A 123 9.61 0.90 -8.94
N GLU A 124 9.84 0.13 -10.00
CA GLU A 124 11.06 -0.65 -10.12
C GLU A 124 12.32 0.23 -10.14
N GLY A 125 12.23 1.39 -10.81
CA GLY A 125 13.28 2.41 -10.77
C GLY A 125 13.50 3.00 -9.37
N ILE A 126 12.43 3.23 -8.62
CA ILE A 126 12.49 3.72 -7.23
C ILE A 126 13.15 2.67 -6.31
N LEU A 127 12.78 1.39 -6.43
CA LEU A 127 13.43 0.32 -5.67
C LEU A 127 14.94 0.29 -5.93
N ARG A 128 15.36 0.29 -7.20
CA ARG A 128 16.77 0.29 -7.59
C ARG A 128 17.51 1.53 -7.07
N PHE A 129 16.89 2.71 -7.16
CA PHE A 129 17.48 3.96 -6.67
C PHE A 129 17.90 3.87 -5.19
N TRP A 130 17.06 3.31 -4.33
CA TRP A 130 17.36 3.17 -2.91
C TRP A 130 18.30 1.99 -2.63
N LEU A 131 18.16 0.88 -3.34
CA LEU A 131 19.06 -0.27 -3.22
C LEU A 131 20.49 0.09 -3.66
N ASP A 132 20.65 0.89 -4.72
CA ASP A 132 21.96 1.39 -5.18
C ASP A 132 22.63 2.33 -4.13
N ARG A 133 21.83 2.97 -3.25
CA ARG A 133 22.30 3.76 -2.10
C ARG A 133 22.60 2.91 -0.86
N GLY A 134 22.40 1.61 -0.95
CA GLY A 134 22.77 0.65 0.09
C GLY A 134 21.69 0.36 1.11
N VAL A 135 20.43 0.77 0.92
CA VAL A 135 19.36 0.35 1.83
C VAL A 135 19.18 -1.17 1.79
N ASP A 136 18.81 -1.75 2.92
CA ASP A 136 18.67 -3.20 3.07
C ASP A 136 17.27 -3.70 2.69
N GLY A 137 16.35 -2.81 2.36
CA GLY A 137 15.01 -3.18 1.91
C GLY A 137 13.94 -2.14 2.19
N PHE A 138 12.68 -2.60 2.22
CA PHE A 138 11.52 -1.72 2.27
C PHE A 138 10.46 -2.21 3.26
N ARG A 139 9.85 -1.27 3.98
CA ARG A 139 8.53 -1.44 4.56
C ARG A 139 7.54 -0.92 3.52
N VAL A 140 6.63 -1.76 3.06
CA VAL A 140 5.69 -1.42 2.00
C VAL A 140 4.34 -1.08 2.61
N ASP A 141 3.94 0.17 2.46
CA ASP A 141 2.70 0.72 2.99
C ASP A 141 1.51 0.27 2.15
N GLN A 142 0.46 -0.22 2.80
CA GLN A 142 -0.84 -0.57 2.22
C GLN A 142 -0.79 -1.31 0.86
N PRO A 143 0.07 -2.34 0.68
CA PRO A 143 0.23 -2.98 -0.62
C PRO A 143 -1.04 -3.70 -1.11
N HIS A 144 -1.95 -4.04 -0.21
CA HIS A 144 -3.24 -4.65 -0.55
C HIS A 144 -4.22 -3.69 -1.23
N ALA A 145 -3.94 -2.38 -1.17
CA ALA A 145 -4.73 -1.35 -1.84
C ALA A 145 -4.29 -1.09 -3.28
N MET A 146 -3.12 -1.57 -3.72
CA MET A 146 -2.56 -1.27 -5.05
C MET A 146 -3.44 -1.78 -6.19
N GLY A 147 -3.91 -3.03 -6.13
CA GLY A 147 -4.76 -3.63 -7.15
C GLY A 147 -6.22 -3.22 -6.99
N LYS A 148 -6.86 -2.89 -8.11
CA LYS A 148 -8.30 -2.62 -8.18
C LYS A 148 -8.94 -3.62 -9.15
N ALA A 149 -10.21 -3.99 -8.89
CA ALA A 149 -10.96 -4.82 -9.84
C ALA A 149 -11.14 -4.11 -11.18
N ALA A 150 -10.99 -4.87 -12.26
CA ALA A 150 -11.10 -4.33 -13.62
C ALA A 150 -12.44 -3.62 -13.84
N GLY A 151 -12.38 -2.44 -14.45
CA GLY A 151 -13.55 -1.60 -14.70
C GLY A 151 -14.07 -0.83 -13.48
N LEU A 152 -13.49 -1.02 -12.30
CA LEU A 152 -13.82 -0.32 -11.06
C LEU A 152 -15.33 -0.40 -10.73
N PRO A 153 -15.90 -1.62 -10.59
CA PRO A 153 -17.32 -1.81 -10.37
C PRO A 153 -17.77 -1.27 -9.00
N ASP A 154 -19.08 -1.05 -8.87
CA ASP A 154 -19.67 -0.80 -7.56
C ASP A 154 -19.39 -1.94 -6.60
N HIS A 155 -19.18 -1.63 -5.32
CA HIS A 155 -19.19 -2.63 -4.27
C HIS A 155 -20.65 -3.13 -4.08
N PRO A 156 -20.86 -4.45 -4.03
CA PRO A 156 -22.23 -5.00 -3.95
C PRO A 156 -22.97 -4.60 -2.66
N ASP A 157 -22.23 -4.32 -1.59
CA ASP A 157 -22.75 -3.85 -0.30
C ASP A 157 -22.21 -2.45 -0.01
N VAL A 158 -23.06 -1.43 -0.15
CA VAL A 158 -22.69 -0.01 0.01
C VAL A 158 -22.23 0.30 1.44
N GLU A 159 -22.83 -0.33 2.45
CA GLU A 159 -22.47 -0.11 3.86
C GLU A 159 -21.06 -0.66 4.17
N ARG A 160 -20.59 -1.59 3.35
CA ARG A 160 -19.27 -2.22 3.46
C ARG A 160 -18.24 -1.72 2.45
N ALA A 161 -18.60 -0.75 1.63
CA ALA A 161 -17.72 -0.24 0.57
C ALA A 161 -16.38 0.35 1.08
N GLY A 162 -16.29 0.66 2.38
CA GLY A 162 -15.06 1.04 3.07
C GLY A 162 -14.51 -0.04 4.02
N ALA A 163 -15.19 -1.19 4.15
CA ALA A 163 -14.76 -2.27 5.03
C ALA A 163 -13.64 -3.10 4.36
N GLY A 164 -12.77 -3.65 5.20
CA GLY A 164 -11.78 -4.62 4.78
C GLY A 164 -12.39 -5.97 4.39
N PHE A 165 -11.52 -6.95 4.19
CA PHE A 165 -11.90 -8.32 3.81
C PHE A 165 -12.79 -8.99 4.89
N ILE A 166 -13.79 -9.75 4.43
CA ILE A 166 -14.63 -10.62 5.27
C ILE A 166 -14.44 -12.05 4.80
N GLU A 167 -14.13 -12.93 5.74
CA GLU A 167 -13.91 -14.35 5.45
C GLU A 167 -15.16 -14.98 4.81
N GLY A 168 -14.94 -15.71 3.70
CA GLY A 168 -16.01 -16.37 2.96
C GLY A 168 -16.73 -15.49 1.94
N GLU A 169 -16.41 -14.22 1.83
CA GLU A 169 -16.94 -13.31 0.81
C GLU A 169 -15.90 -13.02 -0.28
N PRO A 170 -16.31 -12.66 -1.50
CA PRO A 170 -15.38 -12.21 -2.53
C PRO A 170 -14.59 -10.98 -2.06
N SER A 171 -13.34 -10.86 -2.50
CA SER A 171 -12.54 -9.67 -2.22
C SER A 171 -13.27 -8.40 -2.69
N PRO A 172 -13.33 -7.35 -1.87
CA PRO A 172 -13.89 -6.08 -2.29
C PRO A 172 -13.18 -5.54 -3.53
N PRO A 173 -13.88 -4.87 -4.45
CA PRO A 173 -13.29 -4.48 -5.74
C PRO A 173 -12.13 -3.48 -5.61
N MET A 174 -12.00 -2.78 -4.48
CA MET A 174 -10.93 -1.82 -4.21
C MET A 174 -9.74 -2.41 -3.47
N TRP A 175 -9.82 -3.65 -2.94
CA TRP A 175 -8.80 -4.27 -2.08
C TRP A 175 -8.48 -5.70 -2.50
N PHE A 176 -7.31 -6.20 -2.11
CA PHE A 176 -6.92 -7.62 -2.16
C PHE A 176 -7.02 -8.28 -3.54
N GLN A 177 -6.74 -7.55 -4.60
CA GLN A 177 -6.80 -8.12 -5.94
C GLN A 177 -5.57 -9.00 -6.23
N GLU A 178 -5.79 -10.14 -6.87
CA GLU A 178 -4.72 -11.08 -7.29
C GLU A 178 -3.68 -10.44 -8.23
N SER A 179 -4.04 -9.35 -8.90
CA SER A 179 -3.16 -8.60 -9.80
C SER A 179 -1.91 -8.02 -9.14
N VAL A 180 -1.86 -7.92 -7.80
CA VAL A 180 -0.68 -7.41 -7.08
C VAL A 180 0.45 -8.44 -6.97
N HIS A 181 0.14 -9.75 -6.93
CA HIS A 181 1.13 -10.80 -6.73
C HIS A 181 2.24 -10.84 -7.80
N PRO A 182 1.95 -10.70 -9.11
CA PRO A 182 3.01 -10.58 -10.12
C PRO A 182 3.93 -9.38 -9.89
N ILE A 183 3.41 -8.26 -9.36
CA ILE A 183 4.19 -7.06 -9.03
C ILE A 183 5.17 -7.38 -7.90
N PHE A 184 4.70 -8.02 -6.82
CA PHE A 184 5.54 -8.37 -5.68
C PHE A 184 6.63 -9.37 -6.06
N ARG A 185 6.35 -10.33 -6.96
CA ARG A 185 7.37 -11.25 -7.49
C ARG A 185 8.46 -10.51 -8.28
N ARG A 186 8.09 -9.52 -9.08
CA ARG A 186 9.06 -8.69 -9.80
C ARG A 186 9.91 -7.85 -8.83
N TRP A 187 9.29 -7.28 -7.79
CA TRP A 187 10.03 -6.56 -6.74
C TRP A 187 10.98 -7.48 -5.98
N ARG A 188 10.52 -8.69 -5.65
CA ARG A 188 11.37 -9.70 -5.02
C ARG A 188 12.58 -10.04 -5.90
N GLN A 189 12.40 -10.26 -7.18
CA GLN A 189 13.48 -10.49 -8.13
C GLN A 189 14.48 -9.32 -8.19
N ILE A 190 13.99 -8.08 -8.06
CA ILE A 190 14.87 -6.91 -7.97
C ILE A 190 15.72 -6.99 -6.71
N LEU A 191 15.13 -7.21 -5.54
CA LEU A 191 15.86 -7.31 -4.29
C LEU A 191 16.89 -8.44 -4.33
N ASP A 192 16.50 -9.62 -4.80
CA ASP A 192 17.35 -10.80 -4.90
C ASP A 192 18.53 -10.61 -5.90
N SER A 193 18.45 -9.63 -6.80
CA SER A 193 19.54 -9.28 -7.72
C SER A 193 20.67 -8.48 -7.06
N TYR A 194 20.46 -7.96 -5.84
CA TYR A 194 21.47 -7.20 -5.10
C TYR A 194 22.24 -8.10 -4.13
N PRO A 195 23.54 -7.83 -3.90
CA PRO A 195 24.33 -8.61 -2.97
C PRO A 195 23.91 -8.39 -1.51
N GLY A 196 24.07 -9.42 -0.69
CA GLY A 196 23.69 -9.41 0.72
C GLY A 196 22.19 -9.61 0.95
N ASP A 197 21.80 -9.59 2.22
CA ASP A 197 20.41 -9.79 2.62
C ASP A 197 19.60 -8.52 2.33
N ARG A 198 18.53 -8.66 1.57
CA ARG A 198 17.53 -7.62 1.30
C ARG A 198 16.16 -8.12 1.73
N ALA A 199 15.32 -7.25 2.28
CA ALA A 199 14.01 -7.65 2.78
C ALA A 199 12.89 -6.69 2.36
N MET A 200 11.69 -7.24 2.17
CA MET A 200 10.45 -6.48 2.10
C MET A 200 9.50 -6.94 3.20
N CYS A 201 8.91 -5.97 3.90
CA CYS A 201 7.87 -6.20 4.89
C CYS A 201 6.60 -5.44 4.50
N GLY A 202 5.49 -6.14 4.28
CA GLY A 202 4.22 -5.52 3.91
C GLY A 202 3.44 -5.07 5.14
N GLU A 203 2.87 -3.87 5.07
CA GLU A 203 1.84 -3.42 6.00
C GLU A 203 0.47 -3.66 5.36
N ALA A 204 -0.13 -4.80 5.63
CA ALA A 204 -1.38 -5.19 5.01
C ALA A 204 -2.38 -5.71 6.04
N TYR A 205 -3.56 -5.10 6.08
CA TYR A 205 -4.71 -5.59 6.83
C TYR A 205 -5.46 -6.62 5.99
N VAL A 206 -4.92 -7.83 5.92
CA VAL A 206 -5.48 -8.94 5.11
C VAL A 206 -5.98 -10.04 6.02
N LEU A 207 -7.25 -10.38 5.91
CA LEU A 207 -7.89 -11.51 6.58
C LEU A 207 -8.66 -12.35 5.56
N PRO A 208 -8.79 -13.66 5.75
CA PRO A 208 -8.19 -14.45 6.84
C PRO A 208 -6.65 -14.54 6.70
N LEU A 209 -5.98 -15.00 7.75
CA LEU A 209 -4.52 -15.13 7.75
C LEU A 209 -3.99 -16.04 6.63
N SER A 210 -4.79 -16.99 6.15
CA SER A 210 -4.44 -17.81 4.98
C SER A 210 -4.25 -16.99 3.70
N PHE A 211 -4.97 -15.87 3.53
CA PHE A 211 -4.77 -14.93 2.44
C PHE A 211 -3.51 -14.08 2.67
N MET A 212 -3.28 -13.61 3.90
CA MET A 212 -2.05 -12.89 4.25
C MET A 212 -0.81 -13.76 4.00
N ALA A 213 -0.88 -15.06 4.29
CA ALA A 213 0.21 -15.99 4.07
C ALA A 213 0.62 -16.09 2.59
N LEU A 214 -0.30 -15.88 1.64
CA LEU A 214 0.03 -15.86 0.21
C LEU A 214 1.00 -14.73 -0.16
N TRP A 215 1.05 -13.67 0.63
CA TRP A 215 1.92 -12.51 0.39
C TRP A 215 3.38 -12.77 0.77
N VAL A 216 3.63 -13.79 1.59
CA VAL A 216 4.96 -14.17 2.06
C VAL A 216 5.42 -15.53 1.50
N ARG A 217 4.87 -15.93 0.35
CA ARG A 217 5.42 -17.04 -0.42
C ARG A 217 6.88 -16.78 -0.76
N ALA A 218 7.64 -17.84 -1.00
CA ALA A 218 9.10 -17.78 -1.17
C ALA A 218 9.59 -16.80 -2.26
N ASP A 219 8.74 -16.45 -3.20
CA ASP A 219 8.99 -15.54 -4.33
C ASP A 219 8.32 -14.15 -4.21
N GLU A 220 7.73 -13.83 -3.04
CA GLU A 220 7.05 -12.55 -2.78
C GLU A 220 7.70 -11.81 -1.59
N PHE A 221 6.91 -11.18 -0.70
CA PHE A 221 7.47 -10.50 0.47
C PHE A 221 8.18 -11.47 1.41
N HIS A 222 9.15 -10.97 2.15
CA HIS A 222 9.81 -11.75 3.18
C HIS A 222 8.97 -11.83 4.45
N GLN A 223 8.24 -10.75 4.74
CA GLN A 223 7.43 -10.60 5.94
C GLN A 223 6.18 -9.77 5.64
N THR A 224 5.12 -9.99 6.43
CA THR A 224 4.00 -9.05 6.55
C THR A 224 3.63 -8.92 8.03
N PHE A 225 3.27 -7.73 8.48
CA PHE A 225 2.86 -7.52 9.86
C PHE A 225 1.58 -8.27 10.18
N ASN A 226 1.58 -9.07 11.23
CA ASN A 226 0.41 -9.81 11.68
C ASN A 226 -0.50 -8.91 12.51
N PHE A 227 -1.40 -8.20 11.84
CA PHE A 227 -2.36 -7.31 12.50
C PHE A 227 -3.50 -8.07 13.20
N ARG A 228 -3.76 -9.32 12.87
CA ARG A 228 -4.68 -10.17 13.64
C ARG A 228 -4.18 -10.31 15.08
N PHE A 229 -2.86 -10.46 15.28
CA PHE A 229 -2.26 -10.48 16.61
C PHE A 229 -2.25 -9.09 17.26
N LEU A 230 -1.94 -8.05 16.50
CA LEU A 230 -1.96 -6.66 16.94
C LEU A 230 -3.32 -6.28 17.56
N ASP A 231 -4.42 -6.65 16.89
CA ASP A 231 -5.79 -6.28 17.27
C ASP A 231 -6.39 -7.21 18.32
N SER A 232 -5.68 -8.27 18.69
CA SER A 232 -6.17 -9.23 19.69
C SER A 232 -6.31 -8.58 21.07
N GLU A 233 -7.43 -8.86 21.72
CA GLU A 233 -7.61 -8.51 23.13
C GLU A 233 -6.58 -9.23 24.01
N TRP A 234 -6.16 -8.57 25.10
CA TRP A 234 -5.23 -9.16 26.09
C TRP A 234 -5.93 -10.22 26.96
N ARG A 235 -6.33 -11.31 26.32
CA ARG A 235 -7.03 -12.45 26.93
C ARG A 235 -6.36 -13.74 26.47
N PRO A 236 -6.03 -14.67 27.40
CA PRO A 236 -5.26 -15.86 27.09
C PRO A 236 -5.82 -16.68 25.92
N GLN A 237 -7.12 -16.91 25.89
CA GLN A 237 -7.75 -17.71 24.85
C GLN A 237 -7.74 -17.02 23.46
N ILE A 238 -7.92 -15.69 23.43
CA ILE A 238 -7.90 -14.92 22.18
C ILE A 238 -6.48 -14.91 21.60
N LEU A 239 -5.48 -14.65 22.44
CA LEU A 239 -4.07 -14.70 22.03
C LEU A 239 -3.67 -16.11 21.56
N PHE A 240 -4.06 -17.16 22.30
CA PHE A 240 -3.80 -18.54 21.92
C PHE A 240 -4.40 -18.87 20.55
N ASN A 241 -5.65 -18.51 20.29
CA ASN A 241 -6.30 -18.73 19.01
C ASN A 241 -5.57 -17.98 17.90
N SER A 242 -5.29 -16.67 18.08
CA SER A 242 -4.56 -15.85 17.11
C SER A 242 -3.18 -16.42 16.77
N ILE A 243 -2.45 -16.95 17.77
CA ILE A 243 -1.15 -17.59 17.57
C ILE A 243 -1.30 -18.88 16.78
N ASN A 244 -2.24 -19.74 17.12
CA ASN A 244 -2.45 -21.01 16.41
C ASN A 244 -2.89 -20.79 14.97
N GLU A 245 -3.89 -19.91 14.73
CA GLU A 245 -4.32 -19.52 13.39
C GLU A 245 -3.15 -18.99 12.55
N SER A 246 -2.27 -18.23 13.19
CA SER A 246 -1.06 -17.72 12.52
C SER A 246 -0.11 -18.83 12.13
N PHE A 247 0.19 -19.76 13.03
CA PHE A 247 1.06 -20.90 12.69
C PHE A 247 0.46 -21.75 11.57
N GLU A 248 -0.83 -22.10 11.65
CA GLU A 248 -1.50 -22.87 10.62
C GLU A 248 -1.41 -22.19 9.24
N ALA A 249 -1.64 -20.88 9.16
CA ALA A 249 -1.62 -20.14 7.91
C ALA A 249 -0.20 -19.99 7.33
N PHE A 250 0.76 -19.58 8.15
CA PHE A 250 2.11 -19.26 7.68
C PHE A 250 2.97 -20.50 7.46
N ASP A 251 2.82 -21.55 8.28
CA ASP A 251 3.50 -22.84 8.07
C ASP A 251 3.10 -23.47 6.74
N ALA A 252 1.85 -23.26 6.29
CA ALA A 252 1.37 -23.76 4.99
C ALA A 252 2.16 -23.23 3.79
N VAL A 253 2.80 -22.06 3.92
CA VAL A 253 3.66 -21.45 2.89
C VAL A 253 5.15 -21.45 3.26
N GLY A 254 5.50 -22.01 4.41
CA GLY A 254 6.89 -22.11 4.90
C GLY A 254 7.49 -20.77 5.34
N ALA A 255 6.66 -19.81 5.75
CA ALA A 255 7.09 -18.48 6.19
C ALA A 255 6.84 -18.25 7.69
N PRO A 256 7.65 -17.42 8.37
CA PRO A 256 7.37 -17.03 9.75
C PRO A 256 6.27 -15.96 9.81
N SER A 257 5.47 -15.99 10.88
CA SER A 257 4.59 -14.87 11.21
C SER A 257 5.39 -13.71 11.82
N THR A 258 5.13 -12.48 11.38
CA THR A 258 5.77 -11.28 11.93
C THR A 258 4.90 -10.68 13.02
N TRP A 259 5.25 -10.97 14.26
CA TRP A 259 4.49 -10.57 15.45
C TRP A 259 4.65 -9.09 15.75
N VAL A 260 3.53 -8.37 15.90
CA VAL A 260 3.50 -6.96 16.28
C VAL A 260 2.49 -6.72 17.40
N LEU A 261 2.87 -5.88 18.36
CA LEU A 261 2.01 -5.46 19.48
C LEU A 261 1.55 -4.01 19.36
N SER A 262 2.27 -3.20 18.61
CA SER A 262 1.97 -1.77 18.40
C SER A 262 2.52 -1.28 17.09
N ASN A 263 1.90 -0.25 16.54
CA ASN A 263 2.42 0.59 15.48
C ASN A 263 2.14 2.07 15.79
N HIS A 264 2.39 2.96 14.85
CA HIS A 264 2.19 4.40 15.03
C HIS A 264 0.73 4.85 14.86
N ASP A 265 -0.14 3.99 14.31
CA ASP A 265 -1.54 4.32 13.97
C ASP A 265 -2.54 3.98 15.07
N ILE A 266 -2.15 3.12 16.03
CA ILE A 266 -3.03 2.69 17.10
C ILE A 266 -2.49 3.03 18.48
N ILE A 267 -3.39 3.02 19.47
CA ILE A 267 -3.03 3.19 20.88
C ILE A 267 -2.02 2.10 21.27
N ARG A 268 -0.92 2.50 21.94
CA ARG A 268 0.15 1.59 22.35
C ARG A 268 -0.37 0.44 23.20
N HIS A 269 0.20 -0.76 23.00
CA HIS A 269 -0.22 -1.97 23.69
C HIS A 269 -0.22 -1.82 25.23
N ALA A 270 0.75 -1.12 25.81
CA ALA A 270 0.81 -0.89 27.23
C ALA A 270 -0.50 -0.23 27.76
N THR A 271 -1.00 0.79 27.09
CA THR A 271 -2.27 1.44 27.43
C THR A 271 -3.47 0.56 27.09
N ARG A 272 -3.49 -0.02 25.89
CA ARG A 272 -4.60 -0.82 25.36
C ARG A 272 -4.83 -2.13 26.13
N MET A 273 -3.76 -2.72 26.68
CA MET A 273 -3.79 -3.98 27.43
C MET A 273 -3.84 -3.78 28.94
N GLY A 274 -4.15 -2.58 29.43
CA GLY A 274 -4.40 -2.28 30.84
C GLY A 274 -3.16 -1.88 31.65
N GLY A 275 -2.10 -1.41 31.01
CA GLY A 275 -1.02 -0.69 31.67
C GLY A 275 -1.45 0.74 32.03
N GLU A 276 -1.06 1.23 33.20
CA GLU A 276 -1.23 2.63 33.63
C GLU A 276 -0.32 3.58 32.84
#